data_4f28ed912613fe7b6d36102e8a62af69
#
_entry.id   4f28ed912613fe7b6d36102e8a62af69
#
_cell.length_a   1.000
_cell.length_b   1.000
_cell.length_c   1.000
_cell.angle_alpha   90.00
_cell.angle_beta   90.00
_cell.angle_gamma   90.00
#
_symmetry.space_group_name_H-M   'P 1'
#
loop_
_entity.id
_entity.type
_entity.pdbx_description
1 polymer ?
#
loop_
_entity_poly.entity_id
_entity_poly.type
_entity_poly.pdbx_seq_one_letter_code
_entity_poly.pdbx_strand_id
1 'polypeptide(L)'
;MKSRVLFILHLPPPIHGAAMMGKYIQESELINSSFDCYCVNLATAGNLADIGHVSLKKLLKYLFLLKRIFHIVREIRPELVYITPNSGGKVFFKDFIVVRMLKSMGCNVIVHYHNKGVSVYQNKWLYNFLYKYFFSNLKVILLAEHLYKDIIEYVKWEDVYICPNGIPNLREGELEARRNNKVPY
;
A
#
# COMPACT_ATOMS: atom_id res chain seq x y z
N MET A 1 26.66 0.37 2.60
CA MET A 1 25.58 -0.61 2.31
C MET A 1 24.30 0.17 2.04
N LYS A 2 23.48 -0.27 1.09
CA LYS A 2 22.15 0.33 0.87
C LYS A 2 21.21 -0.07 2.00
N SER A 3 20.30 0.84 2.41
CA SER A 3 19.26 0.53 3.39
C SER A 3 18.26 -0.49 2.81
N ARG A 4 17.90 -1.49 3.62
CA ARG A 4 16.95 -2.54 3.23
C ARG A 4 15.52 -2.06 3.42
N VAL A 5 14.76 -2.06 2.33
CA VAL A 5 13.35 -1.63 2.33
C VAL A 5 12.47 -2.78 1.86
N LEU A 6 11.47 -3.11 2.69
CA LEU A 6 10.44 -4.06 2.31
C LEU A 6 9.20 -3.30 1.81
N PHE A 7 8.90 -3.47 0.55
CA PHE A 7 7.69 -2.95 -0.09
C PHE A 7 6.57 -4.00 -0.05
N ILE A 8 5.44 -3.67 0.58
CA ILE A 8 4.23 -4.50 0.61
C ILE A 8 3.16 -3.75 -0.20
N LEU A 9 3.02 -4.11 -1.47
CA LEU A 9 2.31 -3.36 -2.49
C LEU A 9 1.14 -4.16 -3.06
N HIS A 10 0.11 -3.45 -3.53
CA HIS A 10 -0.78 -4.04 -4.51
C HIS A 10 -0.07 -4.04 -5.86
N LEU A 11 0.01 -5.22 -6.51
CA LEU A 11 0.58 -5.39 -7.84
C LEU A 11 -0.46 -6.01 -8.79
N PRO A 12 -0.42 -5.70 -10.09
CA PRO A 12 -1.26 -6.38 -11.07
C PRO A 12 -0.98 -7.90 -11.13
N PRO A 13 -1.96 -8.73 -11.50
CA PRO A 13 -3.39 -8.50 -11.61
C PRO A 13 -4.11 -8.43 -10.26
N PRO A 14 -5.29 -7.78 -10.13
CA PRO A 14 -6.02 -7.03 -11.16
C PRO A 14 -5.44 -5.62 -11.38
N ILE A 15 -5.66 -5.06 -12.59
CA ILE A 15 -5.22 -3.71 -12.93
C ILE A 15 -6.17 -2.69 -12.31
N HIS A 16 -5.65 -1.86 -11.41
CA HIS A 16 -6.32 -0.69 -10.83
C HIS A 16 -5.27 0.33 -10.38
N GLY A 17 -5.68 1.56 -10.07
CA GLY A 17 -4.75 2.67 -9.80
C GLY A 17 -3.64 2.34 -8.79
N ALA A 18 -4.00 1.81 -7.61
CA ALA A 18 -3.00 1.44 -6.59
C ALA A 18 -2.05 0.32 -7.07
N ALA A 19 -2.54 -0.65 -7.85
CA ALA A 19 -1.69 -1.72 -8.39
C ALA A 19 -0.71 -1.19 -9.44
N MET A 20 -1.14 -0.22 -10.26
CA MET A 20 -0.23 0.42 -11.23
C MET A 20 0.83 1.25 -10.53
N MET A 21 0.47 2.00 -9.47
CA MET A 21 1.46 2.72 -8.67
C MET A 21 2.44 1.76 -7.99
N GLY A 22 1.96 0.63 -7.46
CA GLY A 22 2.81 -0.41 -6.90
C GLY A 22 3.80 -0.96 -7.93
N LYS A 23 3.35 -1.20 -9.17
CA LYS A 23 4.21 -1.61 -10.27
C LYS A 23 5.28 -0.57 -10.58
N TYR A 24 4.92 0.72 -10.69
CA TYR A 24 5.88 1.80 -10.95
C TYR A 24 6.93 1.94 -9.83
N ILE A 25 6.53 1.76 -8.55
CA ILE A 25 7.48 1.73 -7.44
C ILE A 25 8.43 0.56 -7.59
N GLN A 26 7.93 -0.64 -7.89
CA GLN A 26 8.73 -1.85 -8.05
C GLN A 26 9.73 -1.75 -9.20
N GLU A 27 9.34 -1.12 -10.31
CA GLU A 27 10.15 -0.98 -11.53
C GLU A 27 11.02 0.29 -11.54
N SER A 28 10.94 1.14 -10.51
CA SER A 28 11.67 2.41 -10.44
C SER A 28 13.19 2.19 -10.33
N GLU A 29 13.92 2.62 -11.34
CA GLU A 29 15.39 2.58 -11.33
C GLU A 29 15.97 3.41 -10.19
N LEU A 30 15.39 4.58 -9.91
CA LEU A 30 15.82 5.45 -8.82
C LEU A 30 15.71 4.75 -7.45
N ILE A 31 14.57 4.10 -7.18
CA ILE A 31 14.34 3.38 -5.93
C ILE A 31 15.30 2.19 -5.84
N ASN A 32 15.39 1.37 -6.88
CA ASN A 32 16.24 0.16 -6.90
C ASN A 32 17.75 0.48 -6.87
N SER A 33 18.15 1.64 -7.39
CA SER A 33 19.53 2.10 -7.26
C SER A 33 19.86 2.65 -5.88
N SER A 34 18.87 3.24 -5.17
CA SER A 34 19.05 3.89 -3.86
C SER A 34 18.95 2.92 -2.69
N PHE A 35 18.12 1.88 -2.78
CA PHE A 35 17.82 0.95 -1.70
C PHE A 35 18.05 -0.51 -2.11
N ASP A 36 18.20 -1.36 -1.11
CA ASP A 36 18.13 -2.83 -1.24
C ASP A 36 16.65 -3.23 -1.09
N CYS A 37 15.98 -3.43 -2.23
CA CYS A 37 14.52 -3.51 -2.32
C CYS A 37 14.01 -4.95 -2.31
N TYR A 38 13.11 -5.23 -1.39
CA TYR A 38 12.34 -6.48 -1.33
C TYR A 38 10.87 -6.18 -1.55
N CYS A 39 10.16 -7.00 -2.33
CA CYS A 39 8.78 -6.73 -2.68
C CYS A 39 7.86 -7.91 -2.41
N VAL A 40 6.71 -7.63 -1.79
CA VAL A 40 5.63 -8.59 -1.54
C VAL A 40 4.31 -8.05 -2.08
N ASN A 41 3.62 -8.85 -2.90
CA ASN A 41 2.30 -8.50 -3.39
C ASN A 41 1.23 -8.74 -2.30
N LEU A 42 0.53 -7.69 -1.90
CA LEU A 42 -0.57 -7.70 -0.92
C LEU A 42 -1.89 -8.23 -1.52
N ALA A 43 -2.00 -8.30 -2.84
CA ALA A 43 -3.21 -8.76 -3.51
C ALA A 43 -3.48 -10.24 -3.25
N THR A 44 -4.70 -10.56 -2.82
CA THR A 44 -5.20 -11.93 -2.63
C THR A 44 -6.24 -12.32 -3.66
N ALA A 45 -6.79 -11.35 -4.41
CA ALA A 45 -7.75 -11.54 -5.49
C ALA A 45 -7.01 -11.64 -6.84
N GLY A 46 -7.42 -12.59 -7.68
CA GLY A 46 -6.89 -12.72 -9.03
C GLY A 46 -7.60 -11.84 -10.05
N ASN A 47 -8.89 -11.53 -9.83
CA ASN A 47 -9.75 -10.75 -10.72
C ASN A 47 -10.52 -9.68 -9.95
N LEU A 48 -10.97 -8.63 -10.64
CA LEU A 48 -11.78 -7.55 -10.05
C LEU A 48 -13.10 -8.07 -9.47
N ALA A 49 -13.75 -9.02 -10.12
CA ALA A 49 -15.00 -9.65 -9.67
C ALA A 49 -14.85 -10.43 -8.35
N ASP A 50 -13.63 -10.83 -8.01
CA ASP A 50 -13.32 -11.55 -6.78
C ASP A 50 -13.16 -10.63 -5.56
N ILE A 51 -13.06 -9.33 -5.76
CA ILE A 51 -12.85 -8.36 -4.67
C ILE A 51 -14.11 -8.35 -3.79
N GLY A 52 -13.91 -8.51 -2.47
CA GLY A 52 -15.01 -8.47 -1.48
C GLY A 52 -15.66 -9.82 -1.17
N HIS A 53 -15.47 -10.86 -1.97
CA HIS A 53 -15.97 -12.22 -1.67
C HIS A 53 -15.00 -12.98 -0.78
N VAL A 54 -15.51 -13.53 0.33
CA VAL A 54 -14.75 -14.38 1.25
C VAL A 54 -14.86 -15.82 0.81
N SER A 55 -13.73 -16.52 0.68
CA SER A 55 -13.70 -17.97 0.44
C SER A 55 -12.58 -18.61 1.24
N LEU A 56 -12.70 -19.89 1.57
CA LEU A 56 -11.68 -20.64 2.28
C LEU A 56 -10.32 -20.59 1.55
N LYS A 57 -10.34 -20.67 0.23
CA LYS A 57 -9.14 -20.53 -0.61
C LYS A 57 -8.44 -19.17 -0.44
N LYS A 58 -9.22 -18.08 -0.32
CA LYS A 58 -8.67 -16.73 -0.08
C LYS A 58 -8.13 -16.60 1.33
N LEU A 59 -8.79 -17.20 2.31
CA LEU A 59 -8.29 -17.23 3.69
C LEU A 59 -6.94 -17.95 3.76
N LEU A 60 -6.81 -19.11 3.16
CA LEU A 60 -5.54 -19.85 3.09
C LEU A 60 -4.46 -19.03 2.40
N LYS A 61 -4.75 -18.44 1.22
CA LYS A 61 -3.80 -17.54 0.54
C LYS A 61 -3.35 -16.39 1.44
N TYR A 62 -4.28 -15.82 2.22
CA TYR A 62 -3.95 -14.74 3.14
C TYR A 62 -3.07 -15.21 4.30
N LEU A 63 -3.32 -16.39 4.88
CA LEU A 63 -2.44 -16.98 5.90
C LEU A 63 -1.03 -17.27 5.36
N PHE A 64 -0.92 -17.76 4.13
CA PHE A 64 0.37 -17.93 3.45
C PHE A 64 1.07 -16.58 3.23
N LEU A 65 0.33 -15.54 2.87
CA LEU A 65 0.88 -14.18 2.73
C LEU A 65 1.45 -13.68 4.06
N LEU A 66 0.71 -13.81 5.17
CA LEU A 66 1.17 -13.42 6.50
C LEU A 66 2.46 -14.18 6.88
N LYS A 67 2.46 -15.51 6.68
CA LYS A 67 3.64 -16.35 6.93
C LYS A 67 4.84 -15.88 6.10
N ARG A 68 4.63 -15.60 4.80
CA ARG A 68 5.68 -15.12 3.90
C ARG A 68 6.25 -13.78 4.37
N ILE A 69 5.39 -12.80 4.71
CA ILE A 69 5.84 -11.50 5.23
C ILE A 69 6.64 -11.69 6.51
N PHE A 70 6.16 -12.52 7.44
CA PHE A 70 6.84 -12.81 8.70
C PHE A 70 8.25 -13.36 8.47
N HIS A 71 8.42 -14.35 7.58
CA HIS A 71 9.73 -14.93 7.27
C HIS A 71 10.67 -13.93 6.61
N ILE A 72 10.19 -13.18 5.62
CA ILE A 72 10.98 -12.13 4.96
C ILE A 72 11.48 -11.11 5.98
N VAL A 73 10.61 -10.57 6.84
CA VAL A 73 10.99 -9.60 7.85
C VAL A 73 12.08 -10.14 8.79
N ARG A 74 11.98 -11.40 9.21
CA ARG A 74 12.97 -12.03 10.07
C ARG A 74 14.32 -12.26 9.37
N GLU A 75 14.29 -12.60 8.10
CA GLU A 75 15.46 -12.88 7.29
C GLU A 75 16.21 -11.61 6.92
N ILE A 76 15.51 -10.65 6.30
CA ILE A 76 16.16 -9.43 5.79
C ILE A 76 16.32 -8.34 6.82
N ARG A 77 15.52 -8.35 7.91
CA ARG A 77 15.50 -7.31 8.95
C ARG A 77 15.44 -5.91 8.31
N PRO A 78 14.33 -5.55 7.63
CA PRO A 78 14.24 -4.30 6.90
C PRO A 78 14.33 -3.10 7.84
N GLU A 79 15.05 -2.06 7.42
CA GLU A 79 15.13 -0.79 8.14
C GLU A 79 13.84 0.02 7.99
N LEU A 80 13.12 -0.20 6.89
CA LEU A 80 11.82 0.41 6.61
C LEU A 80 10.89 -0.60 5.93
N VAL A 81 9.64 -0.61 6.34
CA VAL A 81 8.55 -1.30 5.63
C VAL A 81 7.60 -0.26 5.06
N TYR A 82 7.49 -0.24 3.74
CA TYR A 82 6.54 0.59 3.02
C TYR A 82 5.33 -0.25 2.62
N ILE A 83 4.12 0.18 3.00
CA ILE A 83 2.90 -0.57 2.72
C ILE A 83 1.80 0.33 2.16
N THR A 84 1.02 -0.20 1.19
CA THR A 84 -0.14 0.47 0.58
C THR A 84 -1.45 -0.20 0.99
N PRO A 85 -1.96 0.03 2.22
CA PRO A 85 -3.18 -0.61 2.71
C PRO A 85 -4.43 0.09 2.22
N ASN A 86 -5.58 -0.56 2.44
CA ASN A 86 -6.89 0.06 2.25
C ASN A 86 -7.29 0.87 3.49
N SER A 87 -7.90 2.04 3.28
CA SER A 87 -8.28 2.96 4.34
C SER A 87 -9.54 2.56 5.10
N GLY A 88 -10.39 1.67 4.56
CA GLY A 88 -11.66 1.32 5.19
C GLY A 88 -12.34 0.08 4.61
N GLY A 89 -13.58 -0.17 5.04
CA GLY A 89 -14.37 -1.32 4.64
C GLY A 89 -13.83 -2.66 5.18
N LYS A 90 -14.37 -3.76 4.71
CA LYS A 90 -13.96 -5.11 5.15
C LYS A 90 -12.49 -5.42 4.85
N VAL A 91 -11.93 -4.81 3.82
CA VAL A 91 -10.54 -5.03 3.38
C VAL A 91 -9.55 -4.45 4.39
N PHE A 92 -9.91 -3.37 5.09
CA PHE A 92 -9.10 -2.76 6.15
C PHE A 92 -8.69 -3.77 7.23
N PHE A 93 -9.60 -4.67 7.66
CA PHE A 93 -9.26 -5.66 8.70
C PHE A 93 -8.10 -6.57 8.30
N LYS A 94 -8.03 -6.96 7.04
CA LYS A 94 -6.92 -7.74 6.51
C LYS A 94 -5.61 -6.96 6.60
N ASP A 95 -5.62 -5.73 6.13
CA ASP A 95 -4.43 -4.89 6.10
C ASP A 95 -4.01 -4.46 7.53
N PHE A 96 -4.99 -4.27 8.44
CA PHE A 96 -4.75 -4.06 9.87
C PHE A 96 -3.93 -5.19 10.51
N ILE A 97 -4.26 -6.46 10.21
CA ILE A 97 -3.53 -7.62 10.74
C ILE A 97 -2.07 -7.60 10.26
N VAL A 98 -1.81 -7.25 8.99
CA VAL A 98 -0.45 -7.12 8.46
C VAL A 98 0.31 -6.04 9.22
N VAL A 99 -0.25 -4.83 9.34
CA VAL A 99 0.41 -3.72 10.04
C VAL A 99 0.63 -4.04 11.52
N ARG A 100 -0.35 -4.67 12.19
CA ARG A 100 -0.20 -5.12 13.57
C ARG A 100 0.97 -6.11 13.73
N MET A 101 1.08 -7.08 12.83
CA MET A 101 2.19 -8.04 12.82
C MET A 101 3.54 -7.34 12.64
N LEU A 102 3.64 -6.43 11.68
CA LEU A 102 4.86 -5.66 11.44
C LEU A 102 5.28 -4.85 12.67
N LYS A 103 4.33 -4.16 13.32
CA LYS A 103 4.57 -3.42 14.55
C LYS A 103 5.03 -4.33 15.69
N SER A 104 4.39 -5.50 15.87
CA SER A 104 4.79 -6.47 16.91
C SER A 104 6.19 -7.05 16.67
N MET A 105 6.69 -7.00 15.44
CA MET A 105 8.06 -7.39 15.08
C MET A 105 9.07 -6.23 15.21
N GLY A 106 8.63 -5.05 15.67
CA GLY A 106 9.48 -3.87 15.83
C GLY A 106 9.88 -3.17 14.54
N CYS A 107 9.14 -3.38 13.44
CA CYS A 107 9.43 -2.74 12.16
C CYS A 107 9.06 -1.25 12.18
N ASN A 108 9.90 -0.42 11.54
CA ASN A 108 9.53 0.93 11.16
C ASN A 108 8.59 0.84 9.94
N VAL A 109 7.34 1.25 10.10
CA VAL A 109 6.34 1.15 9.05
C VAL A 109 5.92 2.53 8.57
N ILE A 110 5.91 2.73 7.26
CA ILE A 110 5.30 3.89 6.61
C ILE A 110 4.14 3.41 5.72
N VAL A 111 3.02 4.10 5.85
CA VAL A 111 1.78 3.76 5.14
C VAL A 111 1.57 4.77 4.02
N HIS A 112 1.31 4.32 2.80
CA HIS A 112 0.94 5.19 1.69
C HIS A 112 -0.50 4.88 1.24
N TYR A 113 -1.40 5.84 1.45
CA TYR A 113 -2.79 5.71 1.03
C TYR A 113 -3.00 6.20 -0.40
N HIS A 114 -3.54 5.31 -1.24
CA HIS A 114 -4.03 5.62 -2.60
C HIS A 114 -5.55 5.79 -2.64
N ASN A 115 -6.22 5.71 -1.50
CA ASN A 115 -7.66 5.90 -1.34
C ASN A 115 -7.94 6.67 -0.04
N LYS A 116 -9.15 7.20 0.08
CA LYS A 116 -9.69 7.79 1.31
C LYS A 116 -10.80 6.90 1.86
N GLY A 117 -11.14 7.06 3.14
CA GLY A 117 -12.25 6.34 3.74
C GLY A 117 -12.15 6.18 5.26
N VAL A 118 -11.07 6.63 5.89
CA VAL A 118 -10.93 6.58 7.35
C VAL A 118 -12.06 7.39 8.00
N SER A 119 -12.29 8.62 7.56
CA SER A 119 -13.35 9.50 8.07
C SER A 119 -14.77 8.93 7.90
N VAL A 120 -14.99 8.08 6.88
CA VAL A 120 -16.29 7.41 6.66
C VAL A 120 -16.60 6.38 7.74
N TYR A 121 -15.57 5.72 8.26
CA TYR A 121 -15.71 4.62 9.22
C TYR A 121 -15.39 5.01 10.66
N GLN A 122 -14.75 6.15 10.90
CA GLN A 122 -14.24 6.56 12.21
C GLN A 122 -15.31 6.63 13.30
N ASN A 123 -16.56 6.94 12.94
CA ASN A 123 -17.68 7.01 13.89
C ASN A 123 -18.18 5.63 14.35
N LYS A 124 -17.72 4.53 13.72
CA LYS A 124 -18.02 3.17 14.16
C LYS A 124 -17.03 2.78 15.25
N TRP A 125 -17.48 2.45 16.45
CA TRP A 125 -16.65 2.21 17.62
C TRP A 125 -15.49 1.24 17.36
N LEU A 126 -15.73 0.12 16.63
CA LEU A 126 -14.71 -0.87 16.30
C LEU A 126 -13.63 -0.29 15.38
N TYR A 127 -14.03 0.44 14.34
CA TYR A 127 -13.07 1.09 13.44
C TYR A 127 -12.27 2.16 14.17
N ASN A 128 -12.90 2.99 15.00
CA ASN A 128 -12.20 4.01 15.78
C ASN A 128 -11.13 3.38 16.69
N PHE A 129 -11.49 2.32 17.42
CA PHE A 129 -10.54 1.59 18.26
C PHE A 129 -9.36 1.03 17.44
N LEU A 130 -9.65 0.40 16.31
CA LEU A 130 -8.61 -0.16 15.44
C LEU A 130 -7.76 0.92 14.77
N TYR A 131 -8.34 2.05 14.35
CA TYR A 131 -7.58 3.17 13.78
C TYR A 131 -6.62 3.80 14.78
N LYS A 132 -7.02 3.98 16.04
CA LYS A 132 -6.13 4.47 17.11
C LYS A 132 -4.88 3.60 17.24
N TYR A 133 -5.07 2.27 17.21
CA TYR A 133 -3.95 1.33 17.25
C TYR A 133 -3.16 1.35 15.91
N PHE A 134 -3.86 1.35 14.79
CA PHE A 134 -3.26 1.29 13.45
C PHE A 134 -2.31 2.47 13.23
N PHE A 135 -2.77 3.68 13.47
CA PHE A 135 -2.02 4.91 13.24
C PHE A 135 -1.00 5.25 14.33
N SER A 136 -1.05 4.60 15.49
CA SER A 136 -0.08 4.89 16.56
C SER A 136 1.36 4.68 16.06
N ASN A 137 2.23 5.68 16.25
CA ASN A 137 3.63 5.63 15.84
C ASN A 137 3.87 5.25 14.36
N LEU A 138 2.99 5.70 13.47
CA LEU A 138 3.15 5.53 12.04
C LEU A 138 3.39 6.87 11.36
N LYS A 139 4.21 6.84 10.31
CA LYS A 139 4.27 7.89 9.30
C LYS A 139 3.35 7.54 8.13
N VAL A 140 2.70 8.56 7.56
CA VAL A 140 1.70 8.38 6.53
C VAL A 140 2.05 9.21 5.31
N ILE A 141 1.99 8.61 4.13
CA ILE A 141 2.09 9.31 2.85
C ILE A 141 0.68 9.46 2.29
N LEU A 142 0.34 10.67 1.86
CA LEU A 142 -0.91 11.01 1.19
C LEU A 142 -0.63 11.55 -0.21
N LEU A 143 -1.58 11.37 -1.13
CA LEU A 143 -1.46 11.85 -2.50
C LEU A 143 -1.59 13.38 -2.63
N ALA A 144 -2.24 14.03 -1.65
CA ALA A 144 -2.43 15.47 -1.63
C ALA A 144 -2.79 15.95 -0.21
N GLU A 145 -2.50 17.20 0.10
CA GLU A 145 -2.71 17.81 1.42
C GLU A 145 -4.18 17.74 1.88
N HIS A 146 -5.13 17.96 0.97
CA HIS A 146 -6.55 17.96 1.31
C HIS A 146 -7.03 16.58 1.83
N LEU A 147 -6.30 15.49 1.55
CA LEU A 147 -6.60 14.15 2.05
C LEU A 147 -6.25 14.00 3.54
N TYR A 148 -5.49 14.93 4.12
CA TYR A 148 -5.21 14.93 5.55
C TYR A 148 -6.48 14.98 6.41
N LYS A 149 -7.53 15.64 5.92
CA LYS A 149 -8.85 15.69 6.57
C LYS A 149 -9.45 14.29 6.83
N ASP A 150 -9.03 13.28 6.08
CA ASP A 150 -9.52 11.91 6.25
C ASP A 150 -8.90 11.19 7.46
N ILE A 151 -7.71 11.63 7.93
CA ILE A 151 -6.94 10.96 8.99
C ILE A 151 -6.57 11.86 10.17
N ILE A 152 -6.98 13.14 10.16
CA ILE A 152 -6.59 14.16 11.13
C ILE A 152 -6.84 13.76 12.60
N GLU A 153 -7.86 12.93 12.85
CA GLU A 153 -8.20 12.43 14.20
C GLU A 153 -7.15 11.45 14.76
N TYR A 154 -6.27 10.90 13.90
CA TYR A 154 -5.36 9.81 14.27
C TYR A 154 -3.89 10.10 14.02
N VAL A 155 -3.58 11.03 13.13
CA VAL A 155 -2.21 11.30 12.68
C VAL A 155 -1.93 12.79 12.78
N LYS A 156 -0.82 13.17 13.40
CA LYS A 156 -0.37 14.56 13.43
C LYS A 156 0.21 14.95 12.08
N TRP A 157 0.09 16.23 11.72
CA TRP A 157 0.64 16.74 10.46
C TRP A 157 2.14 16.49 10.29
N GLU A 158 2.90 16.56 11.38
CA GLU A 158 4.35 16.32 11.40
C GLU A 158 4.76 14.89 10.96
N ASP A 159 3.82 13.92 11.04
CA ASP A 159 4.01 12.54 10.60
C ASP A 159 3.44 12.28 9.19
N VAL A 160 3.02 13.32 8.47
CA VAL A 160 2.42 13.21 7.14
C VAL A 160 3.39 13.70 6.07
N TYR A 161 3.51 12.95 5.01
CA TYR A 161 4.25 13.30 3.79
C TYR A 161 3.29 13.38 2.62
N ILE A 162 3.51 14.32 1.72
CA ILE A 162 2.71 14.45 0.49
C ILE A 162 3.52 13.91 -0.69
N CYS A 163 2.98 12.88 -1.34
CA CYS A 163 3.58 12.27 -2.53
C CYS A 163 2.47 11.95 -3.53
N PRO A 164 2.23 12.82 -4.52
CA PRO A 164 1.27 12.58 -5.59
C PRO A 164 1.63 11.35 -6.42
N ASN A 165 0.61 10.72 -7.04
CA ASN A 165 0.86 9.69 -8.03
C ASN A 165 1.64 10.27 -9.22
N GLY A 166 2.74 9.64 -9.56
CA GLY A 166 3.47 9.88 -10.80
C GLY A 166 3.01 8.96 -11.92
N ILE A 167 3.15 9.42 -13.14
CA ILE A 167 3.07 8.58 -14.33
C ILE A 167 4.44 8.59 -15.00
N PRO A 168 4.89 7.47 -15.58
CA PRO A 168 6.13 7.46 -16.36
C PRO A 168 6.06 8.49 -17.49
N ASN A 169 7.16 9.20 -17.72
CA ASN A 169 7.28 10.01 -18.92
C ASN A 169 7.18 9.09 -20.14
N LEU A 170 6.15 9.30 -20.95
CA LEU A 170 6.04 8.61 -22.23
C LEU A 170 7.22 9.04 -23.10
N ARG A 171 7.91 8.08 -23.70
CA ARG A 171 8.92 8.38 -24.73
C ARG A 171 8.22 9.06 -25.91
N GLU A 172 8.89 10.00 -26.57
CA GLU A 172 8.29 10.76 -27.68
C GLU A 172 7.61 9.87 -28.73
N GLY A 173 8.21 8.72 -29.08
CA GLY A 173 7.60 7.76 -29.99
C GLY A 173 6.30 7.11 -29.49
N GLU A 174 6.11 6.97 -28.18
CA GLU A 174 4.85 6.45 -27.60
C GLU A 174 3.75 7.52 -27.60
N LEU A 175 4.12 8.78 -27.49
CA LEU A 175 3.20 9.92 -27.64
C LEU A 175 2.68 10.04 -29.07
N GLU A 176 3.55 9.87 -30.06
CA GLU A 176 3.18 9.86 -31.48
C GLU A 176 2.28 8.66 -31.83
N ALA A 177 2.60 7.46 -31.33
CA ALA A 177 1.78 6.27 -31.53
C ALA A 177 0.37 6.44 -30.95
N ARG A 178 0.23 7.08 -29.76
CA ARG A 178 -1.09 7.38 -29.17
C ARG A 178 -1.84 8.47 -29.93
N ARG A 179 -1.17 9.48 -30.47
CA ARG A 179 -1.80 10.51 -31.32
C ARG A 179 -2.36 9.92 -32.62
N ASN A 180 -1.63 8.95 -33.20
CA ASN A 180 -2.02 8.31 -34.44
C ASN A 180 -3.07 7.21 -34.29
N ASN A 181 -3.11 6.53 -33.15
CA ASN A 181 -4.07 5.49 -32.81
C ASN A 181 -5.25 6.05 -32.03
N LYS A 182 -6.07 6.92 -32.45
CA LYS A 182 -7.32 7.42 -31.82
C LYS A 182 -7.97 6.40 -30.85
N VAL A 183 -7.30 6.08 -29.74
CA VAL A 183 -7.86 5.21 -28.71
C VAL A 183 -8.75 6.10 -27.83
N PRO A 184 -10.07 5.89 -27.80
CA PRO A 184 -10.96 6.62 -26.88
C PRO A 184 -10.58 6.29 -25.44
N TYR A 185 -10.75 7.27 -24.57
CA TYR A 185 -10.59 7.14 -23.12
C TYR A 185 -11.62 6.16 -22.55
#